data_bb177feaeb76b605af6ac386ed2b8b31
#
_entry.id   bb177feaeb76b605af6ac386ed2b8b31
#
_cell.length_a   1.000
_cell.length_b   1.000
_cell.length_c   1.000
_cell.angle_alpha   90.00
_cell.angle_beta   90.00
_cell.angle_gamma   90.00
#
_symmetry.space_group_name_H-M   'P 1'
#
loop_
_entity.id
_entity.type
_entity.pdbx_description
1 polymer ?
#
loop_
_entity_poly.entity_id
_entity_poly.type
_entity_poly.pdbx_seq_one_letter_code
_entity_poly.pdbx_strand_id
1 'polypeptide(L)'
;MNYLGFDIGGTKCAAVLGNREGRVLCREAFPTEGPDATLEKLFQAAESFSERACAAGVSCGGPLDEASGVILSPPNLPGWDRVEIVRKIRERLGIPVWLCNDANACALAEWRFGAGRGTRSMVFLTFGTGMGAGLILDGRLYSGACGNAGEIGHLRMERLGPVGYGKAGSFEGFASGGGIAQLARAAALEQFQQGKFTAYCRTPADLDSVTDKSTAQAAEAGDPT
;
A
#
# COMPACT_ATOMS: atom_id res chain seq x y z
N MET A 1 3.91 27.34 2.12
CA MET A 1 3.66 26.44 3.26
C MET A 1 4.12 25.06 2.85
N ASN A 2 4.93 24.43 3.71
CA ASN A 2 5.42 23.08 3.48
C ASN A 2 4.83 22.13 4.52
N TYR A 3 4.78 20.87 4.15
CA TYR A 3 4.19 19.78 4.91
C TYR A 3 5.14 18.59 4.93
N LEU A 4 5.20 17.90 6.05
CA LEU A 4 5.87 16.60 6.15
C LEU A 4 4.90 15.48 5.79
N GLY A 5 5.40 14.47 5.08
CA GLY A 5 4.77 13.20 4.87
C GLY A 5 5.66 12.09 5.42
N PHE A 6 5.10 11.20 6.22
CA PHE A 6 5.77 10.00 6.69
C PHE A 6 5.03 8.79 6.09
N ASP A 7 5.71 8.06 5.22
CA ASP A 7 5.21 6.85 4.61
C ASP A 7 5.81 5.64 5.34
N ILE A 8 4.95 4.87 6.02
CA ILE A 8 5.36 3.74 6.84
C ILE A 8 4.87 2.45 6.17
N GLY A 9 5.75 1.81 5.44
CA GLY A 9 5.50 0.55 4.77
C GLY A 9 6.21 -0.63 5.44
N GLY A 10 5.77 -1.85 5.14
CA GLY A 10 6.34 -3.07 5.74
C GLY A 10 7.80 -3.36 5.38
N THR A 11 8.28 -2.85 4.25
CA THR A 11 9.66 -3.09 3.78
C THR A 11 10.53 -1.85 3.87
N LYS A 12 9.95 -0.68 3.63
CA LYS A 12 10.65 0.60 3.63
C LYS A 12 9.74 1.70 4.14
N CYS A 13 10.36 2.68 4.78
CA CYS A 13 9.73 3.94 5.19
C CYS A 13 10.35 5.12 4.45
N ALA A 14 9.63 6.23 4.40
CA ALA A 14 10.16 7.46 3.86
C ALA A 14 9.65 8.68 4.63
N ALA A 15 10.52 9.68 4.78
CA ALA A 15 10.15 11.04 5.12
C ALA A 15 10.17 11.91 3.86
N VAL A 16 9.17 12.75 3.71
CA VAL A 16 8.99 13.60 2.54
C VAL A 16 8.66 15.01 3.00
N LEU A 17 9.30 16.02 2.42
CA LEU A 17 8.87 17.40 2.51
C LEU A 17 8.20 17.78 1.19
N GLY A 18 6.99 18.29 1.25
CA GLY A 18 6.24 18.74 0.09
C GLY A 18 5.61 20.11 0.31
N ASN A 19 5.20 20.76 -0.75
CA ASN A 19 4.52 22.05 -0.67
C ASN A 19 3.01 21.91 -0.91
N ARG A 20 2.28 23.01 -0.80
CA ARG A 20 0.83 23.09 -0.96
C ARG A 20 0.34 22.66 -2.35
N GLU A 21 1.18 22.78 -3.37
CA GLU A 21 0.90 22.42 -4.75
C GLU A 21 1.12 20.91 -5.01
N GLY A 22 1.50 20.13 -3.99
CA GLY A 22 1.76 18.69 -4.09
C GLY A 22 3.14 18.36 -4.67
N ARG A 23 4.03 19.34 -4.80
CA ARG A 23 5.40 19.10 -5.26
C ARG A 23 6.26 18.57 -4.11
N VAL A 24 6.93 17.47 -4.33
CA VAL A 24 7.94 16.93 -3.42
C VAL A 24 9.21 17.77 -3.54
N LEU A 25 9.69 18.31 -2.43
CA LEU A 25 10.88 19.14 -2.31
C LEU A 25 12.09 18.31 -1.88
N CYS A 26 11.89 17.45 -0.85
CA CYS A 26 12.90 16.53 -0.35
C CYS A 26 12.28 15.18 -0.07
N ARG A 27 13.06 14.12 -0.17
CA ARG A 27 12.65 12.77 0.18
C ARG A 27 13.85 11.96 0.64
N GLU A 28 13.69 11.30 1.77
CA GLU A 28 14.62 10.31 2.29
C GLU A 28 13.89 9.02 2.57
N ALA A 29 14.46 7.88 2.15
CA ALA A 29 13.85 6.57 2.32
C ALA A 29 14.88 5.59 2.87
N PHE A 30 14.42 4.70 3.73
CA PHE A 30 15.25 3.70 4.41
C PHE A 30 14.43 2.42 4.70
N PRO A 31 15.09 1.28 4.97
CA PRO A 31 14.41 0.05 5.36
C PRO A 31 13.60 0.24 6.64
N THR A 32 12.46 -0.43 6.70
CA THR A 32 11.62 -0.49 7.91
C THR A 32 12.29 -1.37 8.96
N GLU A 33 12.28 -0.89 10.19
CA GLU A 33 12.77 -1.58 11.37
C GLU A 33 11.68 -1.59 12.46
N GLY A 34 12.04 -1.92 13.70
CA GLY A 34 11.14 -1.75 14.83
C GLY A 34 10.70 -0.28 14.99
N PRO A 35 9.58 -0.03 15.69
CA PRO A 35 8.94 1.30 15.69
C PRO A 35 9.87 2.42 16.17
N ASP A 36 10.62 2.22 17.26
CA ASP A 36 11.45 3.28 17.81
C ASP A 36 12.65 3.61 16.89
N ALA A 37 13.30 2.60 16.29
CA ALA A 37 14.40 2.81 15.35
C ALA A 37 13.92 3.49 14.05
N THR A 38 12.76 3.07 13.54
CA THR A 38 12.17 3.69 12.35
C THR A 38 11.76 5.15 12.62
N LEU A 39 11.15 5.40 13.77
CA LEU A 39 10.76 6.76 14.17
C LEU A 39 11.97 7.69 14.30
N GLU A 40 13.05 7.22 14.89
CA GLU A 40 14.26 8.04 15.01
C GLU A 40 14.82 8.41 13.63
N LYS A 41 14.85 7.48 12.67
CA LYS A 41 15.25 7.76 11.29
C LYS A 41 14.30 8.76 10.60
N LEU A 42 12.99 8.65 10.81
CA LEU A 42 12.01 9.60 10.29
C LEU A 42 12.23 11.00 10.86
N PHE A 43 12.55 11.11 12.15
CA PHE A 43 12.86 12.39 12.78
C PHE A 43 14.16 12.99 12.26
N GLN A 44 15.22 12.20 12.15
CA GLN A 44 16.51 12.66 11.60
C GLN A 44 16.33 13.17 10.16
N ALA A 45 15.59 12.44 9.33
CA ALA A 45 15.27 12.86 7.97
C ALA A 45 14.46 14.17 7.96
N ALA A 46 13.42 14.30 8.78
CA ALA A 46 12.61 15.49 8.86
C ALA A 46 13.41 16.72 9.38
N GLU A 47 14.31 16.51 10.33
CA GLU A 47 15.19 17.54 10.89
C GLU A 47 16.31 17.97 9.91
N SER A 48 16.71 17.07 8.98
CA SER A 48 17.71 17.37 7.95
C SER A 48 17.16 18.27 6.83
N PHE A 49 15.84 18.32 6.65
CA PHE A 49 15.23 19.17 5.63
C PHE A 49 15.38 20.66 5.99
N SER A 50 15.93 21.43 5.07
CA SER A 50 16.29 22.85 5.31
C SER A 50 15.10 23.77 5.56
N GLU A 51 13.88 23.35 5.19
CA GLU A 51 12.67 24.14 5.28
C GLU A 51 11.72 23.58 6.36
N ARG A 52 11.10 24.47 7.12
CA ARG A 52 10.16 24.09 8.17
C ARG A 52 8.79 23.71 7.60
N ALA A 53 8.24 22.63 8.10
CA ALA A 53 6.87 22.23 7.84
C ALA A 53 5.91 22.79 8.89
N CYS A 54 4.68 23.08 8.47
CA CYS A 54 3.63 23.56 9.37
C CYS A 54 2.69 22.44 9.89
N ALA A 55 2.73 21.27 9.27
CA ALA A 55 1.95 20.08 9.65
C ALA A 55 2.55 18.82 9.07
N ALA A 56 2.14 17.66 9.59
CA ALA A 56 2.57 16.35 9.08
C ALA A 56 1.39 15.41 8.84
N GLY A 57 1.50 14.57 7.81
CA GLY A 57 0.64 13.44 7.55
C GLY A 57 1.43 12.13 7.64
N VAL A 58 0.83 11.10 8.23
CA VAL A 58 1.38 9.75 8.29
C VAL A 58 0.51 8.84 7.44
N SER A 59 1.12 8.14 6.49
CA SER A 59 0.53 7.09 5.68
C SER A 59 1.02 5.74 6.19
N CYS A 60 0.11 4.81 6.48
CA CYS A 60 0.46 3.47 6.96
C CYS A 60 -0.62 2.46 6.56
N GLY A 61 -0.22 1.23 6.26
CA GLY A 61 -1.16 0.12 6.07
C GLY A 61 -1.91 -0.23 7.37
N GLY A 62 -3.14 -0.74 7.22
CA GLY A 62 -3.99 -1.12 8.38
C GLY A 62 -3.61 -2.44 9.04
N PRO A 63 -4.22 -2.71 10.24
CA PRO A 63 -5.25 -1.92 10.91
C PRO A 63 -4.73 -0.68 11.63
N LEU A 64 -5.54 0.40 11.61
CA LEU A 64 -5.26 1.70 12.22
C LEU A 64 -6.46 2.19 13.05
N ASP A 65 -6.18 2.97 14.08
CA ASP A 65 -7.15 3.88 14.69
C ASP A 65 -6.76 5.32 14.30
N GLU A 66 -7.31 5.79 13.20
CA GLU A 66 -7.01 7.15 12.68
C GLU A 66 -7.46 8.24 13.66
N ALA A 67 -8.56 8.02 14.38
CA ALA A 67 -9.12 9.00 15.30
C ALA A 67 -8.22 9.23 16.53
N SER A 68 -7.67 8.16 17.09
CA SER A 68 -6.72 8.25 18.20
C SER A 68 -5.26 8.39 17.73
N GLY A 69 -4.99 8.19 16.45
CA GLY A 69 -3.65 8.30 15.87
C GLY A 69 -2.72 7.12 16.22
N VAL A 70 -3.27 5.91 16.26
CA VAL A 70 -2.58 4.69 16.69
C VAL A 70 -2.49 3.67 15.56
N ILE A 71 -1.30 3.13 15.32
CA ILE A 71 -1.08 1.97 14.46
C ILE A 71 -1.35 0.71 15.28
N LEU A 72 -2.23 -0.18 14.76
CA LEU A 72 -2.75 -1.35 15.48
C LEU A 72 -2.23 -2.65 14.85
N SER A 73 -1.00 -3.04 15.12
CA SER A 73 -0.42 -4.34 14.73
C SER A 73 -0.65 -4.74 13.25
N PRO A 74 -0.24 -3.92 12.28
CA PRO A 74 -0.35 -4.29 10.87
C PRO A 74 0.45 -5.57 10.58
N PRO A 75 -0.08 -6.54 9.82
CA PRO A 75 0.60 -7.82 9.56
C PRO A 75 1.96 -7.65 8.87
N ASN A 76 2.14 -6.57 8.12
CA ASN A 76 3.38 -6.25 7.41
C ASN A 76 4.39 -5.44 8.25
N LEU A 77 4.06 -5.14 9.50
CA LEU A 77 4.87 -4.35 10.43
C LEU A 77 5.06 -5.12 11.76
N PRO A 78 5.91 -6.17 11.79
CA PRO A 78 6.14 -6.94 13.00
C PRO A 78 6.68 -6.06 14.14
N GLY A 79 6.11 -6.19 15.34
CA GLY A 79 6.49 -5.41 16.51
C GLY A 79 5.89 -4.00 16.59
N TRP A 80 5.04 -3.62 15.65
CA TRP A 80 4.32 -2.34 15.66
C TRP A 80 2.96 -2.45 16.39
N ASP A 81 2.99 -2.97 17.61
CA ASP A 81 1.78 -3.19 18.39
C ASP A 81 1.37 -1.93 19.15
N ARG A 82 0.21 -1.35 18.78
CA ARG A 82 -0.38 -0.17 19.43
C ARG A 82 0.58 1.02 19.54
N VAL A 83 1.21 1.40 18.42
CA VAL A 83 2.12 2.55 18.37
C VAL A 83 1.34 3.85 18.26
N GLU A 84 1.40 4.70 19.28
CA GLU A 84 0.77 6.03 19.33
C GLU A 84 1.53 7.03 18.44
N ILE A 85 1.50 6.79 17.13
CA ILE A 85 2.37 7.45 16.15
C ILE A 85 2.14 8.96 16.11
N VAL A 86 0.88 9.40 16.11
CA VAL A 86 0.52 10.82 16.06
C VAL A 86 1.03 11.55 17.30
N ARG A 87 0.90 10.95 18.49
CA ARG A 87 1.40 11.54 19.73
C ARG A 87 2.92 11.67 19.70
N LYS A 88 3.64 10.59 19.38
CA LYS A 88 5.12 10.57 19.32
C LYS A 88 5.67 11.64 18.35
N ILE A 89 5.09 11.77 17.16
CA ILE A 89 5.53 12.76 16.17
C ILE A 89 5.17 14.18 16.63
N ARG A 90 4.00 14.38 17.17
CA ARG A 90 3.57 15.71 17.68
C ARG A 90 4.46 16.18 18.82
N GLU A 91 4.79 15.31 19.76
CA GLU A 91 5.69 15.61 20.88
C GLU A 91 7.10 15.98 20.39
N ARG A 92 7.61 15.29 19.39
CA ARG A 92 8.97 15.53 18.85
C ARG A 92 9.07 16.78 18.00
N LEU A 93 8.10 17.01 17.10
CA LEU A 93 8.19 18.07 16.08
C LEU A 93 7.39 19.34 16.43
N GLY A 94 6.49 19.29 17.41
CA GLY A 94 5.68 20.44 17.84
C GLY A 94 4.68 20.94 16.79
N ILE A 95 4.29 20.12 15.82
CA ILE A 95 3.37 20.48 14.74
C ILE A 95 2.12 19.57 14.75
N PRO A 96 0.99 20.00 14.17
CA PRO A 96 -0.17 19.14 13.96
C PRO A 96 0.15 17.93 13.10
N VAL A 97 -0.39 16.75 13.48
CA VAL A 97 -0.13 15.46 12.82
C VAL A 97 -1.42 14.70 12.65
N TRP A 98 -1.60 14.05 11.50
CA TRP A 98 -2.71 13.14 11.19
C TRP A 98 -2.21 11.82 10.67
N LEU A 99 -2.92 10.74 11.02
CA LEU A 99 -2.72 9.39 10.52
C LEU A 99 -3.80 9.08 9.47
N CYS A 100 -3.42 8.39 8.40
CA CYS A 100 -4.32 7.95 7.35
C CYS A 100 -3.88 6.57 6.83
N ASN A 101 -4.84 5.74 6.47
CA ASN A 101 -4.55 4.51 5.73
C ASN A 101 -3.86 4.85 4.39
N ASP A 102 -2.94 3.99 3.95
CA ASP A 102 -2.11 4.20 2.75
C ASP A 102 -2.92 4.32 1.45
N ALA A 103 -3.93 3.46 1.22
CA ALA A 103 -4.82 3.55 0.07
C ALA A 103 -5.68 4.83 0.11
N ASN A 104 -6.14 5.23 1.29
CA ASN A 104 -6.85 6.49 1.51
C ASN A 104 -5.97 7.71 1.25
N ALA A 105 -4.71 7.67 1.68
CA ALA A 105 -3.74 8.74 1.43
C ALA A 105 -3.45 8.88 -0.07
N CYS A 106 -3.29 7.76 -0.79
CA CYS A 106 -3.15 7.75 -2.24
C CYS A 106 -4.39 8.30 -2.94
N ALA A 107 -5.59 7.92 -2.50
CA ALA A 107 -6.84 8.46 -3.05
C ALA A 107 -6.94 9.99 -2.88
N LEU A 108 -6.56 10.51 -1.71
CA LEU A 108 -6.49 11.95 -1.47
C LEU A 108 -5.47 12.64 -2.39
N ALA A 109 -4.31 12.03 -2.60
CA ALA A 109 -3.27 12.57 -3.46
C ALA A 109 -3.74 12.63 -4.92
N GLU A 110 -4.31 11.55 -5.44
CA GLU A 110 -4.86 11.49 -6.80
C GLU A 110 -6.03 12.45 -6.99
N TRP A 111 -6.89 12.56 -6.01
CA TRP A 111 -8.01 13.50 -6.07
C TRP A 111 -7.56 14.96 -6.06
N ARG A 112 -6.55 15.31 -5.27
CA ARG A 112 -6.08 16.69 -5.15
C ARG A 112 -5.11 17.09 -6.25
N PHE A 113 -4.23 16.21 -6.66
CA PHE A 113 -3.07 16.54 -7.50
C PHE A 113 -2.97 15.71 -8.79
N GLY A 114 -3.63 14.54 -8.84
CA GLY A 114 -3.53 13.57 -9.92
C GLY A 114 -4.78 13.50 -10.81
N ALA A 115 -5.09 12.29 -11.26
CA ALA A 115 -6.15 11.99 -12.23
C ALA A 115 -7.57 12.31 -11.72
N GLY A 116 -7.77 12.38 -10.40
CA GLY A 116 -9.06 12.70 -9.79
C GLY A 116 -9.39 14.19 -9.67
N ARG A 117 -8.52 15.09 -10.12
CA ARG A 117 -8.75 16.54 -10.01
C ARG A 117 -10.06 16.99 -10.65
N GLY A 118 -10.84 17.76 -9.89
CA GLY A 118 -12.12 18.31 -10.34
C GLY A 118 -13.30 17.35 -10.24
N THR A 119 -13.10 16.08 -9.89
CA THR A 119 -14.19 15.13 -9.65
C THR A 119 -14.77 15.32 -8.25
N ARG A 120 -16.05 15.00 -8.09
CA ARG A 120 -16.72 14.97 -6.77
C ARG A 120 -16.67 13.58 -6.15
N SER A 121 -16.58 12.55 -6.98
CA SER A 121 -16.52 11.16 -6.52
C SER A 121 -15.55 10.40 -7.39
N MET A 122 -14.68 9.60 -6.75
CA MET A 122 -13.75 8.68 -7.40
C MET A 122 -13.43 7.50 -6.49
N VAL A 123 -13.01 6.42 -7.08
CA VAL A 123 -12.41 5.27 -6.40
C VAL A 123 -10.96 5.17 -6.87
N PHE A 124 -10.04 5.17 -5.94
CA PHE A 124 -8.65 4.81 -6.18
C PHE A 124 -8.47 3.32 -5.83
N LEU A 125 -7.82 2.58 -6.70
CA LEU A 125 -7.47 1.17 -6.49
C LEU A 125 -5.96 1.03 -6.45
N THR A 126 -5.44 0.33 -5.47
CA THR A 126 -4.04 -0.06 -5.42
C THR A 126 -3.91 -1.56 -5.60
N PHE A 127 -3.03 -1.95 -6.53
CA PHE A 127 -2.68 -3.33 -6.83
C PHE A 127 -1.19 -3.50 -6.58
N GLY A 128 -0.85 -4.20 -5.50
CA GLY A 128 0.51 -4.47 -5.09
C GLY A 128 0.64 -5.88 -4.53
N THR A 129 1.34 -6.06 -3.43
CA THR A 129 1.39 -7.32 -2.67
C THR A 129 -0.03 -7.76 -2.26
N GLY A 130 -0.85 -6.82 -1.84
CA GLY A 130 -2.29 -6.96 -1.61
C GLY A 130 -3.10 -6.02 -2.51
N MET A 131 -4.36 -5.83 -2.17
CA MET A 131 -5.28 -4.94 -2.86
C MET A 131 -6.06 -4.08 -1.88
N GLY A 132 -6.09 -2.78 -2.12
CA GLY A 132 -6.87 -1.82 -1.34
C GLY A 132 -7.58 -0.80 -2.22
N ALA A 133 -8.44 -0.01 -1.61
CA ALA A 133 -9.07 1.14 -2.27
C ALA A 133 -9.20 2.33 -1.31
N GLY A 134 -9.24 3.52 -1.90
CA GLY A 134 -9.64 4.74 -1.22
C GLY A 134 -10.82 5.38 -1.95
N LEU A 135 -11.79 5.85 -1.20
CA LEU A 135 -13.06 6.33 -1.72
C LEU A 135 -13.18 7.84 -1.48
N ILE A 136 -13.37 8.61 -2.55
CA ILE A 136 -13.81 10.00 -2.45
C ILE A 136 -15.27 10.04 -2.86
N LEU A 137 -16.15 10.46 -1.95
CA LEU A 137 -17.58 10.59 -2.19
C LEU A 137 -18.01 12.02 -1.85
N ASP A 138 -18.71 12.66 -2.76
CA ASP A 138 -19.18 14.05 -2.62
C ASP A 138 -18.11 15.06 -2.18
N GLY A 139 -16.89 14.90 -2.68
CA GLY A 139 -15.76 15.78 -2.38
C GLY A 139 -15.15 15.57 -1.00
N ARG A 140 -15.29 14.38 -0.44
CA ARG A 140 -14.71 13.99 0.86
C ARG A 140 -14.17 12.58 0.82
N LEU A 141 -13.08 12.34 1.55
CA LEU A 141 -12.64 10.98 1.82
C LEU A 141 -13.71 10.24 2.64
N TYR A 142 -14.11 9.08 2.19
CA TYR A 142 -15.07 8.23 2.87
C TYR A 142 -14.35 7.02 3.47
N SER A 143 -14.16 7.02 4.78
CA SER A 143 -13.51 5.94 5.52
C SER A 143 -14.50 4.95 6.14
N GLY A 144 -15.82 5.19 6.01
CA GLY A 144 -16.85 4.35 6.63
C GLY A 144 -16.98 4.57 8.13
N ALA A 145 -17.87 3.81 8.76
CA ALA A 145 -18.18 3.95 10.20
C ALA A 145 -17.01 3.51 11.11
N CYS A 146 -16.19 2.57 10.65
CA CYS A 146 -15.10 1.97 11.42
C CYS A 146 -13.71 2.18 10.78
N GLY A 147 -13.58 3.09 9.83
CA GLY A 147 -12.31 3.34 9.14
C GLY A 147 -11.95 2.30 8.06
N ASN A 148 -12.80 1.31 7.80
CA ASN A 148 -12.50 0.19 6.90
C ASN A 148 -13.21 0.29 5.53
N ALA A 149 -13.71 1.45 5.14
CA ALA A 149 -14.19 1.62 3.77
C ALA A 149 -13.01 1.52 2.80
N GLY A 150 -13.21 0.80 1.70
CA GLY A 150 -12.14 0.55 0.74
C GLY A 150 -11.45 -0.81 0.88
N GLU A 151 -11.80 -1.63 1.87
CA GLU A 151 -11.32 -3.01 2.02
C GLU A 151 -11.94 -3.97 0.97
N ILE A 152 -11.96 -3.53 -0.29
CA ILE A 152 -12.59 -4.26 -1.40
C ILE A 152 -11.85 -5.53 -1.79
N GLY A 153 -10.58 -5.65 -1.46
CA GLY A 153 -9.79 -6.86 -1.66
C GLY A 153 -10.40 -8.09 -0.99
N HIS A 154 -11.15 -7.87 0.10
CA HIS A 154 -11.85 -8.92 0.84
C HIS A 154 -13.21 -9.34 0.25
N LEU A 155 -13.70 -8.68 -0.80
CA LEU A 155 -14.93 -9.12 -1.49
C LEU A 155 -14.70 -10.48 -2.13
N ARG A 156 -15.63 -11.41 -1.90
CA ARG A 156 -15.60 -12.72 -2.54
C ARG A 156 -16.21 -12.61 -3.95
N MET A 157 -15.39 -12.84 -4.96
CA MET A 157 -15.82 -12.84 -6.36
C MET A 157 -16.33 -14.22 -6.78
N GLU A 158 -15.64 -15.30 -6.30
CA GLU A 158 -15.95 -16.68 -6.65
C GLU A 158 -15.88 -17.59 -5.41
N ARG A 159 -16.54 -18.76 -5.47
CA ARG A 159 -16.47 -19.75 -4.37
C ARG A 159 -15.11 -20.39 -4.24
N LEU A 160 -14.44 -20.59 -5.38
CA LEU A 160 -13.11 -21.19 -5.50
C LEU A 160 -12.22 -20.21 -6.26
N GLY A 161 -10.91 -20.34 -6.08
CA GLY A 161 -9.95 -19.48 -6.76
C GLY A 161 -8.75 -19.18 -5.90
N PRO A 162 -7.87 -18.31 -6.38
CA PRO A 162 -6.67 -17.94 -5.64
C PRO A 162 -7.01 -17.28 -4.30
N VAL A 163 -6.08 -17.42 -3.37
CA VAL A 163 -6.27 -16.95 -1.99
C VAL A 163 -5.64 -15.59 -1.82
N GLY A 164 -6.43 -14.59 -1.42
CA GLY A 164 -5.95 -13.30 -0.93
C GLY A 164 -6.34 -13.13 0.53
N TYR A 165 -5.37 -12.79 1.39
CA TYR A 165 -5.54 -12.61 2.82
C TYR A 165 -6.37 -13.73 3.51
N GLY A 166 -6.02 -14.99 3.20
CA GLY A 166 -6.69 -16.18 3.75
C GLY A 166 -8.08 -16.48 3.19
N LYS A 167 -8.58 -15.74 2.21
CA LYS A 167 -9.90 -15.92 1.59
C LYS A 167 -9.77 -16.40 0.15
N ALA A 168 -10.20 -17.65 -0.12
CA ALA A 168 -10.27 -18.19 -1.47
C ALA A 168 -11.30 -17.44 -2.32
N GLY A 169 -10.94 -17.18 -3.59
CA GLY A 169 -11.82 -16.51 -4.56
C GLY A 169 -12.14 -15.06 -4.20
N SER A 170 -11.27 -14.39 -3.43
CA SER A 170 -11.40 -12.97 -3.11
C SER A 170 -10.90 -12.10 -4.28
N PHE A 171 -11.34 -10.85 -4.32
CA PHE A 171 -10.86 -9.90 -5.33
C PHE A 171 -9.34 -9.74 -5.25
N GLU A 172 -8.77 -9.62 -4.05
CA GLU A 172 -7.33 -9.62 -3.86
C GLU A 172 -6.67 -10.90 -4.40
N GLY A 173 -7.28 -12.07 -4.16
CA GLY A 173 -6.80 -13.34 -4.70
C GLY A 173 -6.69 -13.34 -6.22
N PHE A 174 -7.61 -12.68 -6.94
CA PHE A 174 -7.57 -12.59 -8.40
C PHE A 174 -6.67 -11.47 -8.91
N ALA A 175 -6.52 -10.37 -8.19
CA ALA A 175 -5.98 -9.12 -8.72
C ALA A 175 -4.65 -8.67 -8.09
N SER A 176 -4.25 -9.19 -6.94
CA SER A 176 -2.97 -8.86 -6.32
C SER A 176 -1.80 -9.60 -6.97
N GLY A 177 -0.58 -9.13 -6.75
CA GLY A 177 0.62 -9.81 -7.24
C GLY A 177 0.72 -11.26 -6.75
N GLY A 178 0.39 -11.51 -5.48
CA GLY A 178 0.33 -12.86 -4.92
C GLY A 178 -0.74 -13.74 -5.58
N GLY A 179 -1.88 -13.15 -5.93
CA GLY A 179 -2.97 -13.84 -6.63
C GLY A 179 -2.60 -14.17 -8.08
N ILE A 180 -2.02 -13.23 -8.80
CA ILE A 180 -1.53 -13.43 -10.17
C ILE A 180 -0.49 -14.56 -10.21
N ALA A 181 0.44 -14.60 -9.27
CA ALA A 181 1.41 -15.69 -9.17
C ALA A 181 0.75 -17.06 -8.94
N GLN A 182 -0.33 -17.12 -8.13
CA GLN A 182 -1.09 -18.37 -7.93
C GLN A 182 -1.80 -18.82 -9.22
N LEU A 183 -2.43 -17.88 -9.94
CA LEU A 183 -3.08 -18.16 -11.23
C LEU A 183 -2.07 -18.64 -12.27
N ALA A 184 -0.92 -17.97 -12.37
CA ALA A 184 0.14 -18.36 -13.30
C ALA A 184 0.68 -19.75 -13.00
N ARG A 185 0.87 -20.12 -11.72
CA ARG A 185 1.27 -21.49 -11.35
C ARG A 185 0.23 -22.52 -11.77
N ALA A 186 -1.05 -22.24 -11.56
CA ALA A 186 -2.14 -23.12 -11.97
C ALA A 186 -2.15 -23.30 -13.50
N ALA A 187 -2.03 -22.20 -14.25
CA ALA A 187 -1.97 -22.24 -15.71
C ALA A 187 -0.73 -23.01 -16.21
N ALA A 188 0.43 -22.83 -15.60
CA ALA A 188 1.64 -23.60 -15.95
C ALA A 188 1.45 -25.11 -15.71
N LEU A 189 0.81 -25.51 -14.61
CA LEU A 189 0.46 -26.91 -14.33
C LEU A 189 -0.44 -27.50 -15.42
N GLU A 190 -1.44 -26.75 -15.87
CA GLU A 190 -2.32 -27.19 -16.98
C GLU A 190 -1.53 -27.36 -18.28
N GLN A 191 -0.59 -26.49 -18.59
CA GLN A 191 0.28 -26.63 -19.76
C GLN A 191 1.16 -27.88 -19.65
N PHE A 192 1.74 -28.16 -18.49
CA PHE A 192 2.53 -29.40 -18.29
C PHE A 192 1.72 -30.66 -18.52
N GLN A 193 0.45 -30.71 -18.10
CA GLN A 193 -0.45 -31.85 -18.36
C GLN A 193 -0.70 -32.06 -19.85
N GLN A 194 -0.57 -31.00 -20.67
CA GLN A 194 -0.67 -31.06 -22.13
C GLN A 194 0.68 -31.30 -22.83
N GLY A 195 1.76 -31.53 -22.08
CA GLY A 195 3.11 -31.65 -22.63
C GLY A 195 3.73 -30.34 -23.15
N LYS A 196 3.18 -29.21 -22.70
CA LYS A 196 3.64 -27.86 -23.05
C LYS A 196 4.27 -27.16 -21.84
N PHE A 197 4.85 -26.01 -22.06
CA PHE A 197 5.38 -25.13 -21.01
C PHE A 197 5.07 -23.66 -21.32
N THR A 198 5.20 -22.80 -20.32
CA THR A 198 5.05 -21.35 -20.45
C THR A 198 6.41 -20.67 -20.50
N ALA A 199 6.48 -19.41 -20.95
CA ALA A 199 7.74 -18.65 -20.95
C ALA A 199 8.26 -18.38 -19.53
N TYR A 200 7.37 -18.22 -18.56
CA TYR A 200 7.69 -17.94 -17.16
C TYR A 200 7.91 -19.18 -16.29
N CYS A 201 7.57 -20.39 -16.78
CA CYS A 201 7.72 -21.65 -16.06
C CYS A 201 7.95 -22.79 -17.04
N ARG A 202 9.19 -23.27 -17.16
CA ARG A 202 9.59 -24.25 -18.17
C ARG A 202 9.57 -25.67 -17.66
N THR A 203 9.75 -25.86 -16.36
CA THR A 203 9.72 -27.16 -15.71
C THR A 203 8.87 -27.15 -14.45
N PRO A 204 8.35 -28.29 -13.99
CA PRO A 204 7.63 -28.36 -12.70
C PRO A 204 8.45 -27.87 -11.51
N ALA A 205 9.78 -27.94 -11.56
CA ALA A 205 10.66 -27.45 -10.50
C ALA A 205 10.67 -25.90 -10.40
N ASP A 206 10.29 -25.20 -11.48
CA ASP A 206 10.26 -23.75 -11.52
C ASP A 206 8.99 -23.14 -10.91
N LEU A 207 7.98 -23.95 -10.59
CA LEU A 207 6.66 -23.46 -10.11
C LEU A 207 6.76 -22.53 -8.90
N ASP A 208 7.61 -22.86 -7.93
CA ASP A 208 7.76 -22.05 -6.71
C ASP A 208 8.45 -20.70 -6.98
N SER A 209 9.17 -20.58 -8.08
CA SER A 209 9.85 -19.34 -8.50
C SER A 209 8.96 -18.39 -9.31
N VAL A 210 7.75 -18.83 -9.70
CA VAL A 210 6.81 -18.00 -10.48
C VAL A 210 6.31 -16.84 -9.62
N THR A 211 6.46 -15.63 -10.15
CA THR A 211 6.02 -14.37 -9.54
C THR A 211 5.11 -13.60 -10.50
N ASP A 212 4.36 -12.65 -9.99
CA ASP A 212 3.61 -11.67 -10.78
C ASP A 212 4.50 -10.95 -11.80
N LYS A 213 5.70 -10.57 -11.38
CA LYS A 213 6.68 -9.89 -12.25
C LYS A 213 7.12 -10.77 -13.41
N SER A 214 7.48 -12.05 -13.15
CA SER A 214 7.89 -12.97 -14.22
C SER A 214 6.75 -13.26 -15.18
N THR A 215 5.51 -13.34 -14.68
CA THR A 215 4.30 -13.53 -15.47
C THR A 215 4.02 -12.32 -16.36
N ALA A 216 4.09 -11.11 -15.80
CA ALA A 216 3.91 -9.87 -16.56
C ALA A 216 4.94 -9.72 -17.68
N GLN A 217 6.21 -9.99 -17.40
CA GLN A 217 7.28 -9.97 -18.41
C GLN A 217 7.05 -10.98 -19.55
N ALA A 218 6.55 -12.17 -19.24
CA ALA A 218 6.22 -13.16 -20.25
C ALA A 218 5.02 -12.72 -21.11
N ALA A 219 3.98 -12.14 -20.49
CA ALA A 219 2.83 -11.59 -21.23
C ALA A 219 3.25 -10.44 -22.16
N GLU A 220 4.11 -9.52 -21.71
CA GLU A 220 4.69 -8.47 -22.55
C GLU A 220 5.51 -9.03 -23.72
N ALA A 221 6.16 -10.19 -23.54
CA ALA A 221 6.89 -10.90 -24.58
C ALA A 221 6.00 -11.75 -25.50
N GLY A 222 4.69 -11.78 -25.28
CA GLY A 222 3.70 -12.46 -26.12
C GLY A 222 3.36 -13.89 -25.69
N ASP A 223 3.67 -14.31 -24.46
CA ASP A 223 3.17 -15.58 -23.92
C ASP A 223 1.64 -15.49 -23.74
N PRO A 224 0.85 -16.40 -24.35
CA PRO A 224 -0.62 -16.33 -24.30
C PRO A 224 -1.22 -16.95 -23.03
N THR A 225 -0.39 -17.49 -22.11
CA THR A 225 -0.86 -18.28 -20.95
C THR A 225 -1.12 -17.45 -19.72
#